data_12afb94c4761dbae40b9d1eb62e41de3
#
_entry.id   12afb94c4761dbae40b9d1eb62e41de3
#
_cell.length_a   1.000
_cell.length_b   1.000
_cell.length_c   1.000
_cell.angle_alpha   90.00
_cell.angle_beta   90.00
_cell.angle_gamma   90.00
#
_symmetry.space_group_name_H-M   'P 1'
#
loop_
_entity.id
_entity.type
_entity.pdbx_description
1 polymer ?
#
loop_
_entity_poly.entity_id
_entity_poly.type
_entity_poly.pdbx_seq_one_letter_code
_entity_poly.pdbx_strand_id
1 'polypeptide(L)'
;MTLKTALTREDILDLAAYEKIREQRRGEIVAAKKLRRVAVGPYATFYFESFDTMWYQVQEMLRIEKGGEAQLTDELEAYNPLIPKGKELVATVMFEIDNPDIRTAFLAGLGGVEDRMMIKINGEQVIAKSEQDVDRTNAAGKASSVQFVHFNFSTD
;
A
#
# COMPACT_ATOMS: atom_id res chain seq x y z
N MET A 1 -9.12 19.73 12.63
CA MET A 1 -7.90 19.26 11.93
C MET A 1 -8.32 18.66 10.60
N THR A 2 -7.79 19.18 9.51
CA THR A 2 -8.13 18.68 8.18
C THR A 2 -7.29 17.43 7.87
N LEU A 3 -7.94 16.34 7.48
CA LEU A 3 -7.28 15.13 7.07
C LEU A 3 -6.58 15.36 5.72
N LYS A 4 -5.29 15.07 5.65
CA LYS A 4 -4.55 15.13 4.38
C LYS A 4 -4.82 13.85 3.58
N THR A 5 -5.35 14.03 2.38
CA THR A 5 -5.74 12.93 1.48
C THR A 5 -4.88 12.82 0.22
N ALA A 6 -3.94 13.72 0.06
CA ALA A 6 -3.01 13.70 -1.08
C ALA A 6 -1.67 14.30 -0.68
N LEU A 7 -0.61 13.73 -1.22
CA LEU A 7 0.75 14.28 -1.19
C LEU A 7 0.91 15.29 -2.30
N THR A 8 1.50 16.43 -1.98
CA THR A 8 1.90 17.43 -2.96
C THR A 8 3.42 17.58 -2.95
N ARG A 9 3.93 18.30 -3.93
CA ARG A 9 5.36 18.59 -4.00
C ARG A 9 5.90 19.26 -2.73
N GLU A 10 5.10 20.14 -2.12
CA GLU A 10 5.46 20.88 -0.91
C GLU A 10 5.61 19.98 0.32
N ASP A 11 4.98 18.80 0.31
CA ASP A 11 5.11 17.82 1.40
C ASP A 11 6.43 17.06 1.34
N ILE A 12 7.13 17.06 0.20
CA ILE A 12 8.32 16.25 -0.03
C ILE A 12 9.58 17.07 0.24
N LEU A 13 10.44 16.53 1.09
CA LEU A 13 11.72 17.13 1.44
C LEU A 13 12.78 16.80 0.38
N ASP A 14 13.73 17.72 0.18
CA ASP A 14 14.91 17.37 -0.61
C ASP A 14 15.73 16.28 0.09
N LEU A 15 16.66 15.66 -0.64
CA LEU A 15 17.41 14.51 -0.11
C LEU A 15 18.25 14.88 1.13
N ALA A 16 18.86 16.05 1.15
CA ALA A 16 19.67 16.48 2.29
C ALA A 16 18.81 16.71 3.54
N ALA A 17 17.68 17.36 3.39
CA ALA A 17 16.75 17.59 4.51
C ALA A 17 16.16 16.26 5.01
N TYR A 18 15.79 15.36 4.10
CA TYR A 18 15.26 14.06 4.47
C TYR A 18 16.27 13.21 5.25
N GLU A 19 17.54 13.17 4.81
CA GLU A 19 18.58 12.40 5.51
C GLU A 19 18.73 12.82 6.98
N LYS A 20 18.55 14.10 7.29
CA LYS A 20 18.65 14.60 8.66
C LYS A 20 17.59 14.05 9.60
N ILE A 21 16.40 13.74 9.08
CA ILE A 21 15.28 13.27 9.89
C ILE A 21 14.91 11.80 9.61
N ARG A 22 15.56 11.18 8.64
CA ARG A 22 15.20 9.84 8.17
C ARG A 22 15.16 8.79 9.27
N GLU A 23 16.19 8.74 10.12
CA GLU A 23 16.26 7.73 11.18
C GLU A 23 15.09 7.84 12.16
N GLN A 24 14.79 9.07 12.59
CA GLN A 24 13.65 9.33 13.47
C GLN A 24 12.33 8.99 12.78
N ARG A 25 12.12 9.47 11.57
CA ARG A 25 10.88 9.22 10.82
C ARG A 25 10.69 7.73 10.53
N ARG A 26 11.78 7.04 10.18
CA ARG A 26 11.74 5.59 9.98
C ARG A 26 11.27 4.86 11.23
N GLY A 27 11.78 5.25 12.40
CA GLY A 27 11.34 4.67 13.68
C GLY A 27 9.85 4.89 13.93
N GLU A 28 9.34 6.08 13.68
CA GLU A 28 7.93 6.42 13.81
C GLU A 28 7.06 5.59 12.86
N ILE A 29 7.47 5.44 11.61
CA ILE A 29 6.74 4.66 10.60
C ILE A 29 6.74 3.17 10.95
N VAL A 30 7.86 2.63 11.38
CA VAL A 30 7.95 1.22 11.81
C VAL A 30 6.98 0.95 12.97
N ALA A 31 6.93 1.86 13.95
CA ALA A 31 6.01 1.75 15.08
C ALA A 31 4.55 1.84 14.63
N ALA A 32 4.23 2.79 13.75
CA ALA A 32 2.88 2.96 13.21
C ALA A 32 2.42 1.72 12.42
N LYS A 33 3.30 1.16 11.58
CA LYS A 33 2.99 -0.02 10.76
C LYS A 33 2.66 -1.26 11.60
N LYS A 34 3.25 -1.39 12.76
CA LYS A 34 2.92 -2.51 13.67
C LYS A 34 1.46 -2.52 14.09
N LEU A 35 0.83 -1.34 14.18
CA LEU A 35 -0.57 -1.19 14.56
C LEU A 35 -1.51 -1.24 13.34
N ARG A 36 -0.95 -1.26 12.14
CA ARG A 36 -1.71 -1.17 10.89
C ARG A 36 -1.72 -2.46 10.08
N ARG A 37 -1.10 -3.51 10.56
CA ARG A 37 -1.05 -4.78 9.85
C ARG A 37 -1.98 -5.80 10.47
N VAL A 38 -2.64 -6.57 9.61
CA VAL A 38 -3.53 -7.66 10.00
C VAL A 38 -3.14 -8.90 9.20
N ALA A 39 -2.70 -9.95 9.89
CA ALA A 39 -2.39 -11.22 9.26
C ALA A 39 -3.69 -11.98 8.99
N VAL A 40 -3.82 -12.56 7.80
CA VAL A 40 -4.96 -13.36 7.39
C VAL A 40 -4.46 -14.69 6.85
N GLY A 41 -4.72 -15.76 7.59
CA GLY A 41 -4.18 -17.07 7.27
C GLY A 41 -2.66 -17.13 7.42
N PRO A 42 -2.02 -18.17 6.86
CA PRO A 42 -0.58 -18.37 7.04
C PRO A 42 0.29 -17.50 6.13
N TYR A 43 -0.26 -16.90 5.05
CA TYR A 43 0.56 -16.30 4.01
C TYR A 43 0.23 -14.84 3.70
N ALA A 44 -0.95 -14.34 4.03
CA ALA A 44 -1.36 -12.98 3.67
C ALA A 44 -1.25 -12.02 4.84
N THR A 45 -0.80 -10.80 4.58
CA THR A 45 -0.80 -9.71 5.54
C THR A 45 -1.34 -8.46 4.86
N PHE A 46 -2.32 -7.82 5.51
CA PHE A 46 -2.89 -6.54 5.09
C PHE A 46 -2.17 -5.44 5.84
N TYR A 47 -1.54 -4.52 5.11
CA TYR A 47 -0.91 -3.33 5.65
C TYR A 47 -1.77 -2.12 5.29
N PHE A 48 -2.48 -1.56 6.26
CA PHE A 48 -3.36 -0.41 6.02
C PHE A 48 -2.54 0.86 5.88
N GLU A 49 -2.72 1.53 4.77
CA GLU A 49 -1.94 2.70 4.40
C GLU A 49 -2.52 3.99 4.98
N SER A 50 -1.69 5.03 5.00
CA SER A 50 -2.04 6.36 5.47
C SER A 50 -1.24 7.40 4.69
N PHE A 51 -1.55 8.68 4.88
CA PHE A 51 -0.72 9.77 4.36
C PHE A 51 0.76 9.57 4.76
N ASP A 52 1.03 9.28 6.03
CA ASP A 52 2.39 9.14 6.54
C ASP A 52 3.13 7.95 5.95
N THR A 53 2.47 6.80 5.78
CA THR A 53 3.12 5.63 5.17
C THR A 53 3.44 5.87 3.70
N MET A 54 2.59 6.59 2.98
CA MET A 54 2.83 6.93 1.58
C MET A 54 3.86 8.05 1.43
N TRP A 55 3.86 9.04 2.32
CA TRP A 55 4.93 10.04 2.39
C TRP A 55 6.30 9.37 2.56
N TYR A 56 6.40 8.45 3.49
CA TYR A 56 7.63 7.69 3.73
C TYR A 56 8.05 6.89 2.48
N GLN A 57 7.10 6.23 1.84
CA GLN A 57 7.37 5.45 0.63
C GLN A 57 7.95 6.32 -0.49
N VAL A 58 7.34 7.48 -0.74
CA VAL A 58 7.82 8.41 -1.77
C VAL A 58 9.23 8.91 -1.44
N GLN A 59 9.47 9.32 -0.18
CA GLN A 59 10.79 9.77 0.25
C GLN A 59 11.86 8.69 0.09
N GLU A 60 11.55 7.45 0.44
CA GLU A 60 12.51 6.34 0.29
C GLU A 60 12.78 6.01 -1.18
N MET A 61 11.78 6.07 -2.04
CA MET A 61 11.97 5.85 -3.48
C MET A 61 12.87 6.92 -4.10
N LEU A 62 12.64 8.19 -3.75
CA LEU A 62 13.48 9.29 -4.21
C LEU A 62 14.91 9.17 -3.70
N ARG A 63 15.08 8.70 -2.48
CA ARG A 63 16.39 8.47 -1.87
C ARG A 63 17.18 7.37 -2.59
N ILE A 64 16.51 6.28 -2.94
CA ILE A 64 17.14 5.12 -3.55
C ILE A 64 17.48 5.40 -5.02
N GLU A 65 16.52 5.93 -5.78
CA GLU A 65 16.65 6.08 -7.23
C GLU A 65 17.27 7.41 -7.67
N LYS A 66 17.14 8.46 -6.85
CA LYS A 66 17.71 9.79 -7.10
C LYS A 66 17.35 10.39 -8.46
N GLY A 67 16.10 10.15 -8.90
CA GLY A 67 15.62 10.55 -10.22
C GLY A 67 15.15 12.00 -10.36
N GLY A 68 15.20 12.79 -9.28
CA GLY A 68 14.86 14.21 -9.30
C GLY A 68 13.39 14.51 -9.52
N GLU A 69 13.10 15.65 -10.15
CA GLU A 69 11.72 16.16 -10.34
C GLU A 69 10.83 15.26 -11.20
N ALA A 70 11.38 14.66 -12.25
CA ALA A 70 10.61 13.75 -13.09
C ALA A 70 10.15 12.52 -12.30
N GLN A 71 11.04 11.96 -11.47
CA GLN A 71 10.69 10.86 -10.58
C GLN A 71 9.66 11.30 -9.54
N LEU A 72 9.80 12.49 -8.96
CA LEU A 72 8.85 12.99 -7.97
C LEU A 72 7.43 13.02 -8.53
N THR A 73 7.25 13.52 -9.74
CA THR A 73 5.94 13.56 -10.40
C THR A 73 5.36 12.15 -10.55
N ASP A 74 6.17 11.20 -11.02
CA ASP A 74 5.75 9.81 -11.21
C ASP A 74 5.39 9.13 -9.88
N GLU A 75 6.19 9.36 -8.83
CA GLU A 75 5.93 8.78 -7.52
C GLU A 75 4.64 9.33 -6.89
N LEU A 76 4.39 10.63 -7.01
CA LEU A 76 3.14 11.24 -6.52
C LEU A 76 1.93 10.66 -7.25
N GLU A 77 2.03 10.50 -8.55
CA GLU A 77 0.95 9.89 -9.36
C GLU A 77 0.70 8.43 -8.95
N ALA A 78 1.77 7.67 -8.70
CA ALA A 78 1.67 6.26 -8.33
C ALA A 78 1.10 6.05 -6.93
N TYR A 79 1.50 6.88 -5.95
CA TYR A 79 1.17 6.62 -4.55
C TYR A 79 0.00 7.43 -3.99
N ASN A 80 -0.38 8.54 -4.60
CA ASN A 80 -1.55 9.30 -4.15
C ASN A 80 -2.86 8.48 -4.15
N PRO A 81 -3.12 7.60 -5.13
CA PRO A 81 -4.30 6.75 -5.07
C PRO A 81 -4.37 5.83 -3.84
N LEU A 82 -3.23 5.56 -3.19
CA LEU A 82 -3.16 4.68 -2.03
C LEU A 82 -3.33 5.42 -0.69
N ILE A 83 -3.54 6.73 -0.72
CA ILE A 83 -3.86 7.50 0.48
C ILE A 83 -5.37 7.49 0.70
N PRO A 84 -5.87 7.05 1.87
CA PRO A 84 -7.30 7.04 2.14
C PRO A 84 -7.95 8.43 1.98
N LYS A 85 -9.13 8.47 1.35
CA LYS A 85 -9.84 9.70 1.01
C LYS A 85 -10.94 10.09 2.01
N GLY A 86 -10.93 9.50 3.19
CA GLY A 86 -11.84 9.84 4.28
C GLY A 86 -12.88 8.77 4.59
N LYS A 87 -13.49 8.18 3.58
CA LYS A 87 -14.53 7.15 3.74
C LYS A 87 -14.09 5.78 3.24
N GLU A 88 -12.81 5.53 3.27
CA GLU A 88 -12.24 4.26 2.82
C GLU A 88 -11.06 3.83 3.69
N LEU A 89 -10.78 2.54 3.67
CA LEU A 89 -9.50 2.00 4.09
C LEU A 89 -8.77 1.53 2.83
N VAL A 90 -7.47 1.76 2.79
CA VAL A 90 -6.61 1.31 1.69
C VAL A 90 -5.55 0.39 2.27
N ALA A 91 -5.35 -0.76 1.66
CA ALA A 91 -4.37 -1.72 2.12
C ALA A 91 -3.47 -2.20 0.99
N THR A 92 -2.19 -2.35 1.33
CA THR A 92 -1.26 -3.16 0.55
C THR A 92 -1.33 -4.56 1.13
N VAL A 93 -1.68 -5.54 0.31
CA VAL A 93 -1.77 -6.95 0.71
C VAL A 93 -0.54 -7.66 0.19
N MET A 94 0.21 -8.28 1.10
CA MET A 94 1.40 -9.03 0.74
C MET A 94 1.20 -10.51 1.04
N PHE A 95 1.51 -11.35 0.05
CA PHE A 95 1.62 -12.79 0.24
C PHE A 95 3.08 -13.10 0.55
N GLU A 96 3.36 -13.31 1.83
CA GLU A 96 4.72 -13.49 2.34
C GLU A 96 5.01 -14.98 2.51
N ILE A 97 5.69 -15.57 1.52
CA ILE A 97 6.02 -16.99 1.48
C ILE A 97 7.52 -17.10 1.17
N ASP A 98 8.29 -17.58 2.14
CA ASP A 98 9.75 -17.63 2.02
C ASP A 98 10.24 -18.61 0.95
N ASN A 99 9.63 -19.79 0.87
CA ASN A 99 10.03 -20.81 -0.12
C ASN A 99 9.52 -20.42 -1.52
N PRO A 100 10.43 -20.23 -2.51
CA PRO A 100 10.03 -19.79 -3.85
C PRO A 100 9.11 -20.78 -4.59
N ASP A 101 9.29 -22.08 -4.38
CA ASP A 101 8.48 -23.11 -5.05
C ASP A 101 7.06 -23.13 -4.48
N ILE A 102 6.93 -23.03 -3.16
CA ILE A 102 5.63 -22.93 -2.48
C ILE A 102 4.94 -21.64 -2.91
N ARG A 103 5.66 -20.52 -2.93
CA ARG A 103 5.12 -19.23 -3.35
C ARG A 103 4.59 -19.27 -4.78
N THR A 104 5.36 -19.83 -5.72
CA THR A 104 4.96 -19.95 -7.11
C THR A 104 3.68 -20.77 -7.27
N ALA A 105 3.63 -21.94 -6.62
CA ALA A 105 2.47 -22.82 -6.66
C ALA A 105 1.23 -22.17 -6.03
N PHE A 106 1.41 -21.49 -4.88
CA PHE A 106 0.33 -20.81 -4.18
C PHE A 106 -0.25 -19.67 -5.03
N LEU A 107 0.59 -18.79 -5.57
CA LEU A 107 0.15 -17.65 -6.38
C LEU A 107 -0.48 -18.11 -7.70
N ALA A 108 -0.05 -19.24 -8.26
CA ALA A 108 -0.65 -19.80 -9.48
C ALA A 108 -2.12 -20.18 -9.29
N GLY A 109 -2.51 -20.55 -8.05
CA GLY A 109 -3.89 -20.88 -7.72
C GLY A 109 -4.75 -19.70 -7.28
N LEU A 110 -4.21 -18.49 -7.21
CA LEU A 110 -4.90 -17.31 -6.66
C LEU A 110 -5.32 -16.28 -7.72
N GLY A 111 -5.40 -16.66 -8.99
CA GLY A 111 -5.87 -15.74 -10.02
C GLY A 111 -7.23 -15.13 -9.65
N GLY A 112 -7.34 -13.79 -9.72
CA GLY A 112 -8.56 -13.08 -9.38
C GLY A 112 -8.75 -12.83 -7.88
N VAL A 113 -7.75 -13.11 -7.04
CA VAL A 113 -7.84 -12.91 -5.58
C VAL A 113 -8.15 -11.46 -5.23
N GLU A 114 -7.71 -10.51 -6.03
CA GLU A 114 -7.95 -9.08 -5.86
C GLU A 114 -9.44 -8.71 -5.83
N ASP A 115 -10.29 -9.53 -6.42
CA ASP A 115 -11.74 -9.34 -6.47
C ASP A 115 -12.48 -10.11 -5.36
N ARG A 116 -11.78 -10.82 -4.50
CA ARG A 116 -12.36 -11.71 -3.50
C ARG A 116 -12.06 -11.35 -2.06
N MET A 117 -11.34 -10.25 -1.86
CA MET A 117 -11.02 -9.76 -0.52
C MET A 117 -12.18 -8.96 0.04
N MET A 118 -12.42 -9.08 1.33
CA MET A 118 -13.47 -8.33 2.00
C MET A 118 -13.11 -8.04 3.45
N ILE A 119 -13.76 -7.01 3.99
CA ILE A 119 -13.70 -6.67 5.41
C ILE A 119 -15.12 -6.69 5.97
N LYS A 120 -15.27 -7.17 7.19
CA LYS A 120 -16.54 -7.17 7.88
C LYS A 120 -16.42 -6.38 9.17
N ILE A 121 -17.21 -5.32 9.29
CA ILE A 121 -17.22 -4.43 10.45
C ILE A 121 -18.65 -4.21 10.88
N ASN A 122 -18.97 -4.49 12.16
CA ASN A 122 -20.30 -4.31 12.72
C ASN A 122 -21.43 -4.97 11.91
N GLY A 123 -21.14 -6.13 11.31
CA GLY A 123 -22.09 -6.84 10.48
C GLY A 123 -22.16 -6.36 9.04
N GLU A 124 -21.57 -5.24 8.70
CA GLU A 124 -21.46 -4.76 7.32
C GLU A 124 -20.28 -5.41 6.62
N GLN A 125 -20.53 -5.97 5.44
CA GLN A 125 -19.52 -6.60 4.60
C GLN A 125 -19.15 -5.65 3.46
N VAL A 126 -17.88 -5.30 3.38
CA VAL A 126 -17.35 -4.43 2.33
C VAL A 126 -16.37 -5.22 1.47
N ILE A 127 -16.67 -5.34 0.18
CA ILE A 127 -15.83 -6.04 -0.79
C ILE A 127 -14.75 -5.07 -1.28
N ALA A 128 -13.52 -5.54 -1.32
CA ALA A 128 -12.39 -4.76 -1.78
C ALA A 128 -12.49 -4.46 -3.28
N LYS A 129 -12.02 -3.26 -3.65
CA LYS A 129 -11.79 -2.89 -5.05
C LYS A 129 -10.28 -2.76 -5.26
N SER A 130 -9.76 -3.48 -6.24
CA SER A 130 -8.35 -3.40 -6.60
C SER A 130 -8.05 -2.11 -7.37
N GLU A 131 -6.77 -1.67 -7.34
CA GLU A 131 -6.30 -0.61 -8.21
C GLU A 131 -6.39 -1.06 -9.67
N GLN A 132 -7.06 -0.24 -10.51
CA GLN A 132 -7.43 -0.63 -11.87
C GLN A 132 -6.30 -0.50 -12.89
N ASP A 133 -5.30 0.30 -12.57
CA ASP A 133 -4.20 0.59 -13.51
C ASP A 133 -3.08 -0.45 -13.50
N VAL A 134 -3.20 -1.49 -12.69
CA VAL A 134 -2.16 -2.52 -12.54
C VAL A 134 -2.78 -3.91 -12.54
N ASP A 135 -2.36 -4.74 -13.50
CA ASP A 135 -2.77 -6.15 -13.54
C ASP A 135 -2.10 -6.92 -12.40
N ARG A 136 -2.90 -7.47 -11.50
CA ARG A 136 -2.44 -8.27 -10.36
C ARG A 136 -2.63 -9.77 -10.55
N THR A 137 -3.18 -10.16 -11.71
CA THR A 137 -3.27 -11.54 -12.15
C THR A 137 -2.82 -11.60 -13.60
N ASN A 138 -1.83 -12.44 -13.91
CA ASN A 138 -1.34 -12.55 -15.29
C ASN A 138 -2.25 -13.45 -16.15
N ALA A 139 -1.94 -13.55 -17.45
CA ALA A 139 -2.73 -14.32 -18.41
C ALA A 139 -2.80 -15.83 -18.08
N ALA A 140 -1.83 -16.36 -17.33
CA ALA A 140 -1.83 -17.75 -16.87
C ALA A 140 -2.63 -17.95 -15.58
N GLY A 141 -3.24 -16.90 -15.02
CA GLY A 141 -4.02 -16.96 -13.78
C GLY A 141 -3.18 -16.84 -12.51
N LYS A 142 -1.89 -16.52 -12.62
CA LYS A 142 -1.02 -16.33 -11.46
C LYS A 142 -1.18 -14.93 -10.89
N ALA A 143 -1.51 -14.83 -9.61
CA ALA A 143 -1.61 -13.56 -8.90
C ALA A 143 -0.23 -12.96 -8.60
N SER A 144 -0.17 -11.62 -8.50
CA SER A 144 0.98 -10.92 -7.93
C SER A 144 1.07 -11.21 -6.43
N SER A 145 2.29 -11.26 -5.88
CA SER A 145 2.51 -11.37 -4.44
C SER A 145 2.14 -10.08 -3.68
N VAL A 146 1.96 -8.98 -4.38
CA VAL A 146 1.56 -7.67 -3.81
C VAL A 146 0.29 -7.22 -4.50
N GLN A 147 -0.72 -6.90 -3.70
CA GLN A 147 -2.02 -6.40 -4.16
C GLN A 147 -2.32 -5.06 -3.47
N PHE A 148 -3.01 -4.15 -4.19
CA PHE A 148 -3.48 -2.89 -3.62
C PHE A 148 -4.99 -2.84 -3.69
N VAL A 149 -5.65 -2.67 -2.54
CA VAL A 149 -7.10 -2.75 -2.46
C VAL A 149 -7.70 -1.60 -1.66
N HIS A 150 -8.90 -1.19 -2.05
CA HIS A 150 -9.70 -0.17 -1.39
C HIS A 150 -10.96 -0.79 -0.80
N PHE A 151 -11.25 -0.45 0.45
CA PHE A 151 -12.51 -0.78 1.10
C PHE A 151 -13.31 0.49 1.28
N ASN A 152 -14.34 0.69 0.46
CA ASN A 152 -15.16 1.90 0.48
C ASN A 152 -16.37 1.68 1.40
N PHE A 153 -16.55 2.57 2.37
CA PHE A 153 -17.66 2.52 3.31
C PHE A 153 -18.74 3.51 2.90
N SER A 154 -20.01 3.07 2.95
CA SER A 154 -21.16 3.90 2.59
C SER A 154 -21.62 4.80 3.72
N THR A 155 -21.24 4.49 4.97
CA THR A 155 -21.59 5.24 6.18
C THR A 155 -20.36 5.89 6.81
N ASP A 156 -20.57 6.99 7.53
CA ASP A 156 -19.54 7.75 8.23
C ASP A 156 -19.02 7.02 9.47
#